data_30cfdf004fad6413503c6eff8be0bb09
#
_entry.id   30cfdf004fad6413503c6eff8be0bb09
#
_cell.length_a   1.000
_cell.length_b   1.000
_cell.length_c   1.000
_cell.angle_alpha   90.00
_cell.angle_beta   90.00
_cell.angle_gamma   90.00
#
_symmetry.space_group_name_H-M   'P 1'
#
loop_
_entity.id
_entity.type
_entity.pdbx_description
1 polymer ?
#
loop_
_entity_poly.entity_id
_entity_poly.type
_entity_poly.pdbx_seq_one_letter_code
_entity_poly.pdbx_strand_id
1 'polypeptide(L)'
;MALNVRRLITGHDKNGKAIVKIDEIAAHVREGRPGALAVNIWTTNTNPANNSTEEDAGKVNVGTTMPNGTVFRMIEFKPGVTPRMHRTDSIDYIVVMKGEIDMELDDGVEVHIKEGDLMVQRGTIHNWINRGKASCFLAVILVHADSAVAGGKVLPAHG
;
A
#
# COMPACT_ATOMS: atom_id res chain seq x y z
N MET A 1 -6.24 -9.14 16.80
CA MET A 1 -7.38 -9.10 15.86
C MET A 1 -6.79 -9.23 14.47
N ALA A 2 -7.31 -10.05 13.59
CA ALA A 2 -6.82 -10.11 12.21
C ALA A 2 -7.23 -8.82 11.45
N LEU A 3 -6.42 -8.37 10.49
CA LEU A 3 -6.75 -7.28 9.59
C LEU A 3 -8.08 -7.59 8.89
N ASN A 4 -9.12 -6.80 9.19
CA ASN A 4 -10.49 -7.01 8.73
C ASN A 4 -10.90 -5.82 7.88
N VAL A 5 -10.91 -6.00 6.56
CA VAL A 5 -11.19 -4.93 5.60
C VAL A 5 -12.33 -5.35 4.69
N ARG A 6 -13.45 -4.62 4.76
CA ARG A 6 -14.49 -4.71 3.72
C ARG A 6 -13.99 -4.02 2.47
N ARG A 7 -13.96 -4.73 1.36
CA ARG A 7 -13.71 -4.14 0.05
C ARG A 7 -14.98 -4.18 -0.80
N LEU A 8 -15.22 -3.11 -1.49
CA LEU A 8 -16.36 -2.92 -2.37
C LEU A 8 -15.85 -2.51 -3.75
N ILE A 9 -16.11 -3.32 -4.76
CA ILE A 9 -15.66 -3.10 -6.13
C ILE A 9 -16.90 -2.98 -7.04
N THR A 10 -16.95 -1.91 -7.79
CA THR A 10 -18.01 -1.68 -8.77
C THR A 10 -17.63 -2.25 -10.15
N GLY A 11 -18.61 -2.43 -10.99
CA GLY A 11 -18.43 -2.83 -12.39
C GLY A 11 -19.73 -2.71 -13.15
N HIS A 12 -19.85 -3.43 -14.25
CA HIS A 12 -21.03 -3.41 -15.09
C HIS A 12 -21.60 -4.81 -15.29
N ASP A 13 -22.91 -4.92 -15.46
CA ASP A 13 -23.58 -6.13 -15.91
C ASP A 13 -23.48 -6.28 -17.45
N LYS A 14 -24.04 -7.36 -17.99
CA LYS A 14 -24.07 -7.64 -19.43
C LYS A 14 -24.81 -6.60 -20.27
N ASN A 15 -25.61 -5.74 -19.63
CA ASN A 15 -26.37 -4.66 -20.29
C ASN A 15 -25.69 -3.29 -20.12
N GLY A 16 -24.49 -3.24 -19.53
CA GLY A 16 -23.76 -2.01 -19.27
C GLY A 16 -24.25 -1.20 -18.06
N LYS A 17 -25.12 -1.77 -17.22
CA LYS A 17 -25.57 -1.11 -16.00
C LYS A 17 -24.53 -1.23 -14.91
N ALA A 18 -24.26 -0.14 -14.20
CA ALA A 18 -23.38 -0.12 -13.04
C ALA A 18 -23.93 -0.99 -11.90
N ILE A 19 -23.09 -1.87 -11.38
CA ILE A 19 -23.41 -2.79 -10.27
C ILE A 19 -22.27 -2.86 -9.27
N VAL A 20 -22.55 -3.37 -8.09
CA VAL A 20 -21.52 -3.85 -7.15
C VAL A 20 -21.15 -5.26 -7.59
N LYS A 21 -19.90 -5.46 -8.02
CA LYS A 21 -19.36 -6.78 -8.40
C LYS A 21 -18.85 -7.56 -7.21
N ILE A 22 -18.20 -6.89 -6.26
CA ILE A 22 -17.63 -7.50 -5.07
C ILE A 22 -18.02 -6.64 -3.87
N ASP A 23 -18.54 -7.27 -2.83
CA ASP A 23 -18.78 -6.70 -1.51
C ASP A 23 -18.50 -7.79 -0.48
N GLU A 24 -17.31 -7.78 0.08
CA GLU A 24 -16.83 -8.84 0.97
C GLU A 24 -15.85 -8.31 2.03
N ILE A 25 -15.69 -9.07 3.10
CA ILE A 25 -14.52 -8.95 3.96
C ILE A 25 -13.38 -9.71 3.28
N ALA A 26 -12.31 -9.00 2.94
CA ALA A 26 -11.19 -9.57 2.22
C ALA A 26 -10.48 -10.67 3.03
N ALA A 27 -10.45 -11.89 2.51
CA ALA A 27 -9.84 -13.05 3.15
C ALA A 27 -8.37 -13.29 2.76
N HIS A 28 -7.88 -12.61 1.72
CA HIS A 28 -6.52 -12.78 1.17
C HIS A 28 -5.47 -11.88 1.85
N VAL A 29 -5.55 -11.81 3.18
CA VAL A 29 -4.55 -11.10 4.01
C VAL A 29 -3.24 -11.88 3.98
N ARG A 30 -2.12 -11.17 3.86
CA ARG A 30 -0.77 -11.74 3.84
C ARG A 30 0.09 -11.03 4.88
N GLU A 31 0.95 -11.79 5.55
CA GLU A 31 2.01 -11.23 6.37
C GLU A 31 3.29 -11.08 5.51
N GLY A 32 3.70 -9.85 5.27
CA GLY A 32 4.90 -9.55 4.49
C GLY A 32 6.18 -9.67 5.30
N ARG A 33 6.10 -9.34 6.58
CA ARG A 33 7.15 -9.52 7.60
C ARG A 33 6.49 -9.57 8.98
N PRO A 34 7.16 -10.08 10.03
CA PRO A 34 6.59 -10.14 11.37
C PRO A 34 6.04 -8.78 11.83
N GLY A 35 4.75 -8.75 12.13
CA GLY A 35 4.03 -7.55 12.56
C GLY A 35 3.51 -6.64 11.45
N ALA A 36 3.69 -6.98 10.17
CA ALA A 36 3.12 -6.23 9.05
C ALA A 36 2.19 -7.12 8.21
N LEU A 37 0.90 -6.89 8.33
CA LEU A 37 -0.14 -7.56 7.54
C LEU A 37 -0.62 -6.64 6.43
N ALA A 38 -0.86 -7.18 5.25
CA ALA A 38 -1.40 -6.43 4.12
C ALA A 38 -2.51 -7.19 3.40
N VAL A 39 -3.47 -6.45 2.86
CA VAL A 39 -4.48 -6.96 1.95
C VAL A 39 -4.62 -6.00 0.76
N ASN A 40 -4.50 -6.54 -0.45
CA ASN A 40 -4.74 -5.76 -1.65
C ASN A 40 -6.24 -5.54 -1.83
N ILE A 41 -6.62 -4.31 -2.07
CA ILE A 41 -7.98 -3.93 -2.42
C ILE A 41 -8.16 -4.08 -3.93
N TRP A 42 -7.21 -3.54 -4.70
CA TRP A 42 -7.18 -3.61 -6.15
C TRP A 42 -5.78 -3.41 -6.70
N THR A 43 -5.53 -3.93 -7.91
CA THR A 43 -4.30 -3.66 -8.67
C THR A 43 -4.64 -3.32 -10.11
N THR A 44 -3.77 -2.56 -10.78
CA THR A 44 -3.77 -2.37 -12.23
C THR A 44 -2.39 -2.69 -12.77
N ASN A 45 -2.29 -3.10 -14.03
CA ASN A 45 -1.02 -3.48 -14.67
C ASN A 45 -0.79 -2.79 -16.01
N THR A 46 -1.59 -1.77 -16.32
CA THR A 46 -1.48 -0.94 -17.53
C THR A 46 -1.72 0.51 -17.20
N ASN A 47 -1.18 1.42 -18.02
CA ASN A 47 -1.50 2.85 -18.00
C ASN A 47 -1.81 3.31 -19.43
N PRO A 48 -3.03 3.75 -19.77
CA PRO A 48 -4.20 3.83 -18.88
C PRO A 48 -4.64 2.48 -18.31
N ALA A 49 -5.25 2.52 -17.11
CA ALA A 49 -5.79 1.31 -16.46
C ALA A 49 -6.97 0.73 -17.26
N ASN A 50 -7.07 -0.59 -17.31
CA ASN A 50 -8.19 -1.28 -17.93
C ASN A 50 -9.38 -1.40 -16.96
N ASN A 51 -10.48 -0.70 -17.24
CA ASN A 51 -11.73 -0.77 -16.46
C ASN A 51 -12.64 -1.95 -16.84
N SER A 52 -12.26 -2.76 -17.83
CA SER A 52 -13.11 -3.83 -18.36
C SER A 52 -12.64 -5.23 -17.96
N THR A 53 -11.70 -5.34 -17.01
CA THR A 53 -11.27 -6.65 -16.52
C THR A 53 -12.38 -7.34 -15.73
N GLU A 54 -12.57 -8.63 -15.99
CA GLU A 54 -13.50 -9.47 -15.24
C GLU A 54 -12.82 -10.18 -14.06
N GLU A 55 -11.49 -10.19 -14.02
CA GLU A 55 -10.71 -10.81 -12.95
C GLU A 55 -10.74 -9.97 -11.67
N ASP A 56 -10.73 -10.65 -10.54
CA ASP A 56 -10.57 -10.00 -9.24
C ASP A 56 -9.10 -9.56 -9.03
N ALA A 57 -8.79 -8.36 -9.48
CA ALA A 57 -7.45 -7.82 -9.42
C ALA A 57 -6.93 -7.55 -7.98
N GLY A 58 -7.78 -7.62 -6.97
CA GLY A 58 -7.35 -7.58 -5.57
C GLY A 58 -6.65 -8.87 -5.13
N LYS A 59 -6.91 -10.00 -5.79
CA LYS A 59 -6.30 -11.30 -5.46
C LYS A 59 -4.98 -11.57 -6.18
N VAL A 60 -4.58 -10.68 -7.07
CA VAL A 60 -3.30 -10.81 -7.77
C VAL A 60 -2.15 -10.82 -6.77
N ASN A 61 -1.23 -11.79 -6.96
CA ASN A 61 -0.03 -11.87 -6.15
C ASN A 61 0.99 -10.85 -6.65
N VAL A 62 1.14 -9.76 -5.93
CA VAL A 62 2.07 -8.68 -6.23
C VAL A 62 2.89 -8.34 -4.99
N GLY A 63 4.16 -8.02 -5.22
CA GLY A 63 5.04 -7.50 -4.18
C GLY A 63 4.68 -6.07 -3.76
N THR A 64 5.64 -5.16 -3.80
CA THR A 64 5.43 -3.76 -3.41
C THR A 64 4.85 -2.95 -4.56
N THR A 65 5.31 -3.16 -5.78
CA THR A 65 4.92 -2.39 -6.97
C THR A 65 4.40 -3.30 -8.08
N MET A 66 3.51 -2.77 -8.92
CA MET A 66 3.03 -3.42 -10.13
C MET A 66 3.57 -2.64 -11.34
N PRO A 67 4.44 -3.24 -12.17
CA PRO A 67 4.97 -2.56 -13.37
C PRO A 67 3.85 -2.00 -14.25
N ASN A 68 3.98 -0.74 -14.66
CA ASN A 68 3.01 0.01 -15.46
C ASN A 68 1.61 0.13 -14.82
N GLY A 69 1.51 -0.01 -13.49
CA GLY A 69 0.22 -0.03 -12.84
C GLY A 69 0.23 0.51 -11.41
N THR A 70 -0.76 0.09 -10.66
CA THR A 70 -0.98 0.53 -9.28
C THR A 70 -1.25 -0.66 -8.36
N VAL A 71 -0.95 -0.46 -7.07
CA VAL A 71 -1.37 -1.36 -6.01
C VAL A 71 -2.09 -0.53 -4.95
N PHE A 72 -3.38 -0.76 -4.76
CA PHE A 72 -4.13 -0.22 -3.64
C PHE A 72 -4.27 -1.28 -2.56
N ARG A 73 -3.75 -0.99 -1.36
CA ARG A 73 -3.78 -1.92 -0.23
C ARG A 73 -4.06 -1.24 1.10
N MET A 74 -4.57 -2.03 2.03
CA MET A 74 -4.57 -1.72 3.46
C MET A 74 -3.42 -2.46 4.12
N ILE A 75 -2.68 -1.76 4.99
CA ILE A 75 -1.58 -2.35 5.78
C ILE A 75 -1.85 -2.13 7.26
N GLU A 76 -1.69 -3.19 8.05
CA GLU A 76 -1.64 -3.12 9.51
C GLU A 76 -0.19 -3.27 9.97
N PHE A 77 0.28 -2.29 10.73
CA PHE A 77 1.56 -2.36 11.44
C PHE A 77 1.30 -2.55 12.92
N LYS A 78 1.61 -3.74 13.43
CA LYS A 78 1.49 -4.07 14.87
C LYS A 78 2.58 -3.39 15.68
N PRO A 79 2.37 -3.19 16.99
CA PRO A 79 3.44 -2.79 17.90
C PRO A 79 4.68 -3.68 17.74
N GLY A 80 5.85 -3.05 17.67
CA GLY A 80 7.12 -3.77 17.52
C GLY A 80 7.30 -4.45 16.16
N VAL A 81 6.63 -3.98 15.11
CA VAL A 81 6.84 -4.50 13.74
C VAL A 81 8.32 -4.57 13.40
N THR A 82 8.74 -5.67 12.77
CA THR A 82 10.13 -5.87 12.37
C THR A 82 10.59 -4.74 11.43
N PRO A 83 11.71 -4.06 11.73
CA PRO A 83 12.24 -2.99 10.88
C PRO A 83 12.56 -3.49 9.48
N ARG A 84 12.32 -2.64 8.49
CA ARG A 84 12.72 -2.84 7.09
C ARG A 84 12.97 -1.50 6.45
N MET A 85 14.25 -1.15 6.32
CA MET A 85 14.66 0.01 5.54
C MET A 85 14.59 -0.36 4.06
N HIS A 86 13.72 0.29 3.30
CA HIS A 86 13.47 -0.05 1.90
C HIS A 86 13.10 1.16 1.05
N ARG A 87 13.23 1.00 -0.26
CA ARG A 87 12.82 1.96 -1.29
C ARG A 87 12.07 1.21 -2.39
N THR A 88 11.05 1.85 -2.93
CA THR A 88 10.26 1.30 -4.04
C THR A 88 10.31 2.23 -5.25
N ASP A 89 10.25 1.67 -6.46
CA ASP A 89 10.08 2.44 -7.69
C ASP A 89 8.58 2.77 -7.86
N SER A 90 8.10 3.62 -6.94
CA SER A 90 6.71 4.07 -6.90
C SER A 90 6.57 5.45 -6.25
N ILE A 91 5.46 6.10 -6.56
CA ILE A 91 4.93 7.18 -5.74
C ILE A 91 3.80 6.58 -4.92
N ASP A 92 3.89 6.71 -3.59
CA ASP A 92 2.92 6.13 -2.69
C ASP A 92 2.06 7.25 -2.08
N TYR A 93 0.76 7.16 -2.27
CA TYR A 93 -0.21 8.00 -1.56
C TYR A 93 -0.67 7.24 -0.33
N ILE A 94 -0.50 7.82 0.84
CA ILE A 94 -0.71 7.18 2.13
C ILE A 94 -1.70 7.97 2.96
N VAL A 95 -2.66 7.26 3.55
CA VAL A 95 -3.62 7.80 4.52
C VAL A 95 -3.49 6.99 5.80
N VAL A 96 -3.29 7.66 6.94
CA VAL A 96 -3.38 7.00 8.24
C VAL A 96 -4.85 6.84 8.60
N MET A 97 -5.35 5.61 8.49
CA MET A 97 -6.76 5.31 8.72
C MET A 97 -7.11 5.17 10.20
N LYS A 98 -6.14 4.70 11.00
CA LYS A 98 -6.30 4.52 12.45
C LYS A 98 -4.96 4.34 13.13
N GLY A 99 -4.85 4.89 14.34
CA GLY A 99 -3.63 4.77 15.15
C GLY A 99 -2.56 5.78 14.76
N GLU A 100 -1.33 5.45 15.10
CA GLU A 100 -0.17 6.32 14.88
C GLU A 100 1.08 5.47 14.60
N ILE A 101 2.05 6.03 13.90
CA ILE A 101 3.29 5.35 13.51
C ILE A 101 4.38 6.38 13.23
N ASP A 102 5.63 5.98 13.40
CA ASP A 102 6.79 6.76 12.99
C ASP A 102 7.31 6.27 11.65
N MET A 103 7.58 7.19 10.73
CA MET A 103 8.28 6.93 9.48
C MET A 103 9.71 7.43 9.62
N GLU A 104 10.67 6.52 9.46
CA GLU A 104 12.10 6.81 9.51
C GLU A 104 12.66 6.95 8.08
N LEU A 105 13.48 7.95 7.87
CA LEU A 105 14.23 8.22 6.64
C LEU A 105 15.74 8.01 6.88
N ASP A 106 16.58 8.46 5.95
CA ASP A 106 18.02 8.48 6.10
C ASP A 106 18.46 9.28 7.34
N ASP A 107 19.64 8.92 7.87
CA ASP A 107 20.30 9.58 9.01
C ASP A 107 19.44 9.62 10.30
N GLY A 108 18.50 8.70 10.43
CA GLY A 108 17.63 8.60 11.61
C GLY A 108 16.60 9.72 11.72
N VAL A 109 16.29 10.40 10.61
CA VAL A 109 15.21 11.40 10.59
C VAL A 109 13.88 10.67 10.70
N GLU A 110 13.12 10.97 11.74
CA GLU A 110 11.81 10.38 11.98
C GLU A 110 10.69 11.42 11.88
N VAL A 111 9.56 11.01 11.33
CA VAL A 111 8.33 11.80 11.28
C VAL A 111 7.21 10.99 11.91
N HIS A 112 6.59 11.54 12.93
CA HIS A 112 5.41 10.97 13.57
C HIS A 112 4.16 11.33 12.78
N ILE A 113 3.36 10.33 12.42
CA ILE A 113 2.08 10.49 11.72
C ILE A 113 0.97 9.74 12.46
N LYS A 114 -0.24 10.30 12.43
CA LYS A 114 -1.41 9.80 13.16
C LYS A 114 -2.67 9.81 12.31
N GLU A 115 -3.73 9.23 12.84
CA GLU A 115 -5.04 9.13 12.20
C GLU A 115 -5.48 10.45 11.55
N GLY A 116 -5.83 10.38 10.26
CA GLY A 116 -6.21 11.51 9.43
C GLY A 116 -5.06 12.19 8.68
N ASP A 117 -3.80 11.90 9.02
CA ASP A 117 -2.67 12.47 8.29
C ASP A 117 -2.54 11.84 6.89
N LEU A 118 -2.11 12.66 5.95
CA LEU A 118 -1.87 12.31 4.55
C LEU A 118 -0.39 12.48 4.23
N MET A 119 0.17 11.52 3.49
CA MET A 119 1.57 11.55 3.10
C MET A 119 1.76 11.13 1.65
N VAL A 120 2.75 11.72 0.99
CA VAL A 120 3.26 11.25 -0.31
C VAL A 120 4.70 10.79 -0.13
N GLN A 121 4.95 9.51 -0.39
CA GLN A 121 6.28 8.90 -0.40
C GLN A 121 6.80 8.86 -1.85
N ARG A 122 7.94 9.50 -2.12
CA ARG A 122 8.47 9.69 -3.49
C ARG A 122 9.75 8.91 -3.73
N GLY A 123 9.70 7.58 -3.64
CA GLY A 123 10.88 6.74 -3.87
C GLY A 123 12.03 7.02 -2.90
N THR A 124 11.74 7.48 -1.70
CA THR A 124 12.72 7.68 -0.62
C THR A 124 12.94 6.39 0.14
N ILE A 125 14.17 6.16 0.63
CA ILE A 125 14.42 5.08 1.57
C ILE A 125 13.67 5.36 2.86
N HIS A 126 13.01 4.35 3.43
CA HIS A 126 12.23 4.52 4.64
C HIS A 126 11.99 3.22 5.40
N ASN A 127 11.63 3.36 6.64
CA ASN A 127 11.17 2.30 7.54
C ASN A 127 9.92 2.76 8.30
N TRP A 128 9.10 1.80 8.71
CA TRP A 128 7.91 2.02 9.53
C TRP A 128 8.13 1.45 10.92
N ILE A 129 7.94 2.29 11.95
CA ILE A 129 8.22 1.95 13.34
C ILE A 129 6.96 2.20 14.16
N ASN A 130 6.36 1.15 14.69
CA ASN A 130 5.25 1.27 15.62
C ASN A 130 5.75 1.00 17.05
N ARG A 131 6.00 2.06 17.80
CA ARG A 131 6.38 2.04 19.22
C ARG A 131 5.17 2.09 20.16
N GLY A 132 3.98 2.23 19.60
CA GLY A 132 2.73 2.33 20.35
C GLY A 132 2.31 1.01 20.98
N LYS A 133 1.12 1.01 21.59
CA LYS A 133 0.49 -0.17 22.20
C LYS A 133 -0.62 -0.77 21.32
N ALA A 134 -0.98 -0.10 20.24
CA ALA A 134 -2.04 -0.49 19.33
C ALA A 134 -1.50 -0.56 17.89
N SER A 135 -2.17 -1.34 17.04
CA SER A 135 -1.86 -1.39 15.61
C SER A 135 -2.16 -0.05 14.93
N CYS A 136 -1.31 0.33 13.97
CA CYS A 136 -1.56 1.41 13.03
C CYS A 136 -2.02 0.83 11.68
N PHE A 137 -3.02 1.46 11.07
CA PHE A 137 -3.62 1.04 9.80
C PHE A 137 -3.41 2.13 8.76
N LEU A 138 -2.74 1.78 7.66
CA LEU A 138 -2.49 2.68 6.53
C LEU A 138 -3.23 2.19 5.29
N ALA A 139 -3.98 3.08 4.63
CA ALA A 139 -4.38 2.88 3.24
C ALA A 139 -3.27 3.42 2.34
N VAL A 140 -2.75 2.58 1.44
CA VAL A 140 -1.61 2.92 0.60
C VAL A 140 -1.94 2.63 -0.86
N ILE A 141 -1.73 3.64 -1.72
CA ILE A 141 -1.82 3.50 -3.17
C ILE A 141 -0.41 3.69 -3.74
N LEU A 142 0.20 2.61 -4.23
CA LEU A 142 1.50 2.63 -4.87
C LEU A 142 1.29 2.74 -6.39
N VAL A 143 1.81 3.80 -6.97
CA VAL A 143 1.78 4.06 -8.42
C VAL A 143 3.18 3.82 -8.96
N HIS A 144 3.34 2.88 -9.90
CA HIS A 144 4.64 2.61 -10.50
C HIS A 144 5.28 3.89 -11.06
N ALA A 145 6.53 4.10 -10.76
CA ALA A 145 7.29 5.26 -11.16
C ALA A 145 8.73 4.86 -11.51
N ASP A 146 9.40 5.72 -12.24
CA ASP A 146 10.84 5.58 -12.46
C ASP A 146 11.60 5.68 -11.15
N SER A 147 12.78 5.05 -11.09
CA SER A 147 13.69 5.18 -9.95
C SER A 147 13.99 6.66 -9.70
N ALA A 148 13.99 7.07 -8.44
CA ALA A 148 14.31 8.43 -8.07
C ALA A 148 15.74 8.81 -8.51
N VAL A 149 15.92 10.07 -8.91
CA VAL A 149 17.25 10.64 -9.22
C VAL A 149 17.50 11.79 -8.27
N ALA A 150 18.55 11.68 -7.45
CA ALA A 150 18.95 12.72 -6.52
C ALA A 150 20.48 12.70 -6.32
N GLY A 151 21.08 13.87 -6.04
CA GLY A 151 22.53 13.99 -5.86
C GLY A 151 23.33 13.51 -7.07
N GLY A 152 22.78 13.58 -8.28
CA GLY A 152 23.44 13.10 -9.51
C GLY A 152 23.47 11.56 -9.65
N LYS A 153 22.70 10.83 -8.86
CA LYS A 153 22.65 9.36 -8.87
C LYS A 153 21.23 8.85 -9.04
N VAL A 154 21.10 7.72 -9.76
CA VAL A 154 19.87 6.93 -9.78
C VAL A 154 19.80 6.14 -8.46
N LEU A 155 18.64 6.19 -7.82
CA LEU A 155 18.36 5.53 -6.54
C LEU A 155 17.31 4.42 -6.78
N PRO A 156 17.69 3.22 -7.20
CA PRO A 156 16.75 2.16 -7.54
C PRO A 156 16.05 1.59 -6.31
N ALA A 157 15.01 0.81 -6.56
CA ALA A 157 14.34 0.02 -5.52
C ALA A 157 15.36 -0.80 -4.72
N HIS A 158 15.15 -0.92 -3.40
CA HIS A 158 16.07 -1.56 -2.47
C HIS A 158 15.32 -2.11 -1.26
N GLY A 159 15.75 -3.27 -0.70
CA GLY A 159 15.25 -3.87 0.56
C GLY A 159 14.10 -4.87 0.43
#